data_3be97bdcf868bf698a660b40a80cff03
#
_entry.id   3be97bdcf868bf698a660b40a80cff03
#
_cell.length_a   1.000
_cell.length_b   1.000
_cell.length_c   1.000
_cell.angle_alpha   90.00
_cell.angle_beta   90.00
_cell.angle_gamma   90.00
#
_symmetry.space_group_name_H-M   'P 1'
#
loop_
_entity.id
_entity.type
_entity.pdbx_description
1 polymer ?
#
loop_
_entity_poly.entity_id
_entity_poly.type
_entity_poly.pdbx_seq_one_letter_code
_entity_poly.pdbx_strand_id
1 'polypeptide(L)'
;MNGFMGVTGSPRSGLAARSNGVGLLMVVGIGMALSAWGCGAVSVKPVRVTNERLGRLAIGVAPAMNFSGSADFDPNRVADLMASELGYVEKVDVIPLSRTLAVLARQGRTEIESPGHALEVARQLGADALLLFAITEYQPYEPPVVGIAAQLYGVQRRDQGGRVDPIRVTRQASPFGGATGADSFGLLAQSEQVFDASHDSVVERIKGYNRWRRADTSPFGWRKVVVSQTEYLRFCCHETVRALMEPGPEGSANEPAVTEERR
;
A
#
# COMPACT_ATOMS: atom_id res chain seq x y z
N MET A 1 -2.41 -39.11 75.56
CA MET A 1 -1.38 -39.25 76.62
C MET A 1 -0.50 -38.07 76.50
N ASN A 2 -0.56 -37.24 77.52
CA ASN A 2 0.49 -36.44 78.15
C ASN A 2 1.24 -35.48 77.23
N GLY A 3 1.37 -34.24 77.50
CA GLY A 3 1.24 -33.47 78.74
C GLY A 3 2.11 -32.27 78.65
N PHE A 4 1.55 -31.18 79.03
CA PHE A 4 2.01 -30.24 80.02
C PHE A 4 3.19 -29.28 79.75
N MET A 5 2.83 -28.03 79.90
CA MET A 5 3.42 -26.98 80.71
C MET A 5 4.70 -26.37 80.14
N GLY A 6 4.90 -25.11 80.16
CA GLY A 6 4.32 -23.96 80.87
C GLY A 6 5.31 -22.87 80.95
N VAL A 7 4.79 -21.71 81.18
CA VAL A 7 5.35 -20.67 82.07
C VAL A 7 6.20 -19.52 81.48
N THR A 8 5.53 -18.39 81.33
CA THR A 8 5.78 -17.04 81.88
C THR A 8 7.12 -16.31 81.60
N GLY A 9 6.94 -15.08 81.21
CA GLY A 9 7.92 -14.04 81.45
C GLY A 9 7.77 -12.81 80.53
N SER A 10 6.93 -11.88 80.94
CA SER A 10 7.00 -10.45 80.62
C SER A 10 8.00 -9.79 81.60
N PRO A 11 8.46 -8.57 81.44
CA PRO A 11 8.08 -7.43 80.55
C PRO A 11 9.27 -6.51 80.12
N ARG A 12 8.86 -5.42 79.40
CA ARG A 12 9.53 -4.10 79.30
C ARG A 12 10.73 -4.04 78.37
N SER A 13 10.79 -3.13 77.45
CA SER A 13 10.65 -1.69 77.49
C SER A 13 10.60 -1.12 76.09
N GLY A 14 9.83 -0.08 75.92
CA GLY A 14 9.68 0.66 74.69
C GLY A 14 10.92 1.35 74.20
N LEU A 15 11.03 1.34 72.87
CA LEU A 15 11.73 2.41 72.14
C LEU A 15 10.84 2.75 70.95
N ALA A 16 10.27 3.94 71.02
CA ALA A 16 9.55 4.53 69.90
C ALA A 16 10.57 4.89 68.81
N ALA A 17 10.65 4.08 67.78
CA ALA A 17 11.33 4.49 66.53
C ALA A 17 10.38 5.41 65.75
N ARG A 18 10.58 6.71 65.86
CA ARG A 18 10.07 7.70 64.93
C ARG A 18 10.71 7.39 63.59
N SER A 19 10.08 6.59 62.75
CA SER A 19 10.48 6.37 61.36
C SER A 19 10.17 7.64 60.56
N ASN A 20 11.21 8.21 60.03
CA ASN A 20 11.18 9.38 59.17
C ASN A 20 10.34 9.11 57.91
N GLY A 21 9.07 9.43 57.96
CA GLY A 21 8.16 9.35 56.80
C GLY A 21 8.52 10.28 55.62
N VAL A 22 9.46 11.17 55.81
CA VAL A 22 9.97 12.10 54.78
C VAL A 22 10.83 11.40 53.74
N GLY A 23 11.61 10.39 54.12
CA GLY A 23 12.50 9.66 53.20
C GLY A 23 11.74 8.80 52.18
N LEU A 24 10.63 8.18 52.62
CA LEU A 24 9.83 7.31 51.75
C LEU A 24 9.03 8.10 50.69
N LEU A 25 8.55 9.29 51.06
CA LEU A 25 7.85 10.17 50.10
C LEU A 25 8.79 10.75 49.03
N MET A 26 10.07 11.00 49.40
CA MET A 26 11.04 11.50 48.43
C MET A 26 11.49 10.46 47.41
N VAL A 27 11.60 9.18 47.79
CA VAL A 27 11.96 8.09 46.91
C VAL A 27 10.81 7.77 45.92
N VAL A 28 9.56 7.82 46.38
CA VAL A 28 8.38 7.63 45.50
C VAL A 28 8.21 8.81 44.52
N GLY A 29 8.50 10.03 44.96
CA GLY A 29 8.44 11.22 44.10
C GLY A 29 9.48 11.20 42.97
N ILE A 30 10.72 10.74 43.24
CA ILE A 30 11.79 10.61 42.23
C ILE A 30 11.46 9.48 41.25
N GLY A 31 10.90 8.36 41.72
CA GLY A 31 10.46 7.25 40.84
C GLY A 31 9.36 7.65 39.86
N MET A 32 8.44 8.52 40.28
CA MET A 32 7.35 9.02 39.41
C MET A 32 7.81 10.09 38.43
N ALA A 33 8.85 10.87 38.76
CA ALA A 33 9.40 11.89 37.86
C ALA A 33 10.23 11.28 36.71
N LEU A 34 10.87 10.12 36.93
CA LEU A 34 11.63 9.40 35.91
C LEU A 34 10.76 8.66 34.87
N SER A 35 9.52 8.34 35.22
CA SER A 35 8.57 7.71 34.27
C SER A 35 7.89 8.71 33.31
N ALA A 36 8.06 10.01 33.51
CA ALA A 36 7.50 11.05 32.62
C ALA A 36 8.42 11.38 31.40
N TRP A 37 9.62 10.82 31.31
CA TRP A 37 10.41 10.85 30.09
C TRP A 37 10.03 9.66 29.17
N GLY A 38 8.70 9.51 28.99
CA GLY A 38 8.12 8.57 28.05
C GLY A 38 8.39 9.01 26.64
N CYS A 39 8.87 8.08 25.85
CA CYS A 39 8.86 7.98 24.39
C CYS A 39 8.36 9.22 23.69
N GLY A 40 9.23 10.15 23.38
CA GLY A 40 9.03 11.10 22.30
C GLY A 40 8.88 10.26 21.02
N ALA A 41 7.65 9.92 20.67
CA ALA A 41 7.37 9.31 19.39
C ALA A 41 7.87 10.28 18.32
N VAL A 42 9.03 9.97 17.74
CA VAL A 42 9.51 10.68 16.57
C VAL A 42 8.45 10.44 15.49
N SER A 43 7.59 11.43 15.31
CA SER A 43 6.61 11.41 14.24
C SER A 43 7.36 11.51 12.91
N VAL A 44 7.83 10.38 12.44
CA VAL A 44 8.41 10.26 11.10
C VAL A 44 7.26 10.40 10.13
N LYS A 45 7.17 11.54 9.43
CA LYS A 45 6.19 11.71 8.36
C LYS A 45 6.40 10.57 7.35
N PRO A 46 5.37 9.77 7.05
CA PRO A 46 5.49 8.75 6.03
C PRO A 46 5.82 9.42 4.70
N VAL A 47 6.75 8.87 3.96
CA VAL A 47 6.99 9.30 2.58
C VAL A 47 5.77 8.87 1.77
N ARG A 48 5.19 9.78 1.00
CA ARG A 48 3.97 9.52 0.22
C ARG A 48 4.25 9.64 -1.27
N VAL A 49 3.50 8.88 -2.06
CA VAL A 49 3.44 9.04 -3.51
C VAL A 49 2.49 10.20 -3.82
N THR A 50 2.93 11.15 -4.63
CA THR A 50 2.11 12.31 -5.02
C THR A 50 0.98 11.89 -5.95
N ASN A 51 -0.19 12.49 -5.74
CA ASN A 51 -1.36 12.30 -6.60
C ASN A 51 -1.95 13.69 -6.92
N GLU A 52 -1.37 14.33 -7.93
CA GLU A 52 -1.83 15.66 -8.37
C GLU A 52 -2.96 15.56 -9.40
N ARG A 53 -3.00 14.45 -10.15
CA ARG A 53 -3.88 14.28 -11.31
C ARG A 53 -5.31 13.85 -10.95
N LEU A 54 -5.46 12.92 -10.02
CA LEU A 54 -6.76 12.26 -9.78
C LEU A 54 -7.55 12.88 -8.61
N GLY A 55 -6.89 13.73 -7.80
CA GLY A 55 -7.52 14.33 -6.63
C GLY A 55 -7.81 13.33 -5.51
N ARG A 56 -8.81 13.59 -4.67
CA ARG A 56 -9.19 12.69 -3.58
C ARG A 56 -10.11 11.60 -4.11
N LEU A 57 -9.73 10.34 -3.88
CA LEU A 57 -10.46 9.15 -4.33
C LEU A 57 -10.52 8.08 -3.23
N ALA A 58 -11.68 7.44 -3.11
CA ALA A 58 -11.81 6.16 -2.41
C ALA A 58 -11.62 5.03 -3.44
N ILE A 59 -10.55 4.24 -3.30
CA ILE A 59 -10.16 3.21 -4.25
C ILE A 59 -10.33 1.82 -3.63
N GLY A 60 -11.16 0.99 -4.26
CA GLY A 60 -11.22 -0.44 -3.98
C GLY A 60 -10.16 -1.20 -4.79
N VAL A 61 -9.63 -2.29 -4.21
CA VAL A 61 -8.70 -3.18 -4.91
C VAL A 61 -9.39 -4.50 -5.18
N ALA A 62 -9.32 -4.97 -6.44
CA ALA A 62 -9.81 -6.28 -6.83
C ALA A 62 -8.76 -7.37 -6.52
N PRO A 63 -9.17 -8.64 -6.37
CA PRO A 63 -8.23 -9.76 -6.37
C PRO A 63 -7.34 -9.72 -7.61
N ALA A 64 -6.06 -10.12 -7.48
CA ALA A 64 -5.17 -10.19 -8.62
C ALA A 64 -5.62 -11.27 -9.61
N MET A 65 -5.67 -10.95 -10.88
CA MET A 65 -5.87 -11.97 -11.92
C MET A 65 -4.54 -12.66 -12.21
N ASN A 66 -4.57 -13.97 -12.44
CA ASN A 66 -3.37 -14.74 -12.76
C ASN A 66 -3.31 -15.06 -14.25
N PHE A 67 -2.49 -14.33 -14.98
CA PHE A 67 -2.21 -14.57 -16.41
C PHE A 67 -0.78 -15.10 -16.64
N SER A 68 0.01 -15.28 -15.58
CA SER A 68 1.38 -15.78 -15.67
C SER A 68 1.47 -17.30 -15.90
N GLY A 69 0.38 -18.03 -15.68
CA GLY A 69 0.37 -19.49 -15.72
C GLY A 69 1.05 -20.17 -14.51
N SER A 70 1.67 -19.41 -13.60
CA SER A 70 2.27 -19.95 -12.38
C SER A 70 1.24 -20.08 -11.27
N ALA A 71 1.32 -21.16 -10.47
CA ALA A 71 0.53 -21.35 -9.27
C ALA A 71 1.27 -20.91 -7.98
N ASP A 72 2.48 -20.37 -8.12
CA ASP A 72 3.41 -20.15 -7.00
C ASP A 72 3.12 -18.88 -6.19
N PHE A 73 2.04 -18.17 -6.46
CA PHE A 73 1.63 -17.01 -5.67
C PHE A 73 0.15 -17.03 -5.31
N ASP A 74 -0.19 -16.40 -4.18
CA ASP A 74 -1.56 -16.19 -3.73
C ASP A 74 -2.08 -14.84 -4.30
N PRO A 75 -3.11 -14.85 -5.18
CA PRO A 75 -3.70 -13.64 -5.74
C PRO A 75 -4.22 -12.64 -4.69
N ASN A 76 -4.78 -13.13 -3.59
CA ASN A 76 -5.29 -12.27 -2.52
C ASN A 76 -4.14 -11.60 -1.76
N ARG A 77 -3.06 -12.32 -1.51
CA ARG A 77 -1.87 -11.75 -0.87
C ARG A 77 -1.23 -10.66 -1.73
N VAL A 78 -1.16 -10.84 -3.05
CA VAL A 78 -0.65 -9.79 -3.94
C VAL A 78 -1.58 -8.59 -3.95
N ALA A 79 -2.90 -8.79 -3.91
CA ALA A 79 -3.86 -7.70 -3.82
C ALA A 79 -3.76 -6.94 -2.49
N ASP A 80 -3.48 -7.59 -1.37
CA ASP A 80 -3.21 -6.93 -0.09
C ASP A 80 -1.91 -6.11 -0.13
N LEU A 81 -0.87 -6.61 -0.80
CA LEU A 81 0.34 -5.83 -1.04
C LEU A 81 0.06 -4.58 -1.88
N MET A 82 -0.71 -4.72 -2.96
CA MET A 82 -1.13 -3.61 -3.81
C MET A 82 -1.95 -2.57 -3.01
N ALA A 83 -2.91 -3.00 -2.22
CA ALA A 83 -3.69 -2.14 -1.33
C ALA A 83 -2.81 -1.43 -0.30
N SER A 84 -1.81 -2.12 0.24
CA SER A 84 -0.84 -1.55 1.18
C SER A 84 0.00 -0.44 0.53
N GLU A 85 0.44 -0.62 -0.71
CA GLU A 85 1.23 0.40 -1.42
C GLU A 85 0.35 1.59 -1.86
N LEU A 86 -0.91 1.36 -2.24
CA LEU A 86 -1.90 2.42 -2.47
C LEU A 86 -2.11 3.31 -1.24
N GLY A 87 -2.02 2.75 -0.03
CA GLY A 87 -2.13 3.49 1.22
C GLY A 87 -1.03 4.55 1.42
N TYR A 88 0.06 4.50 0.66
CA TYR A 88 1.10 5.54 0.65
C TYR A 88 0.81 6.68 -0.33
N VAL A 89 -0.23 6.58 -1.13
CA VAL A 89 -0.62 7.63 -2.08
C VAL A 89 -1.36 8.76 -1.34
N GLU A 90 -1.01 10.00 -1.67
CA GLU A 90 -1.68 11.17 -1.11
C GLU A 90 -3.13 11.26 -1.61
N LYS A 91 -4.04 11.66 -0.72
CA LYS A 91 -5.46 11.86 -1.03
C LYS A 91 -6.18 10.60 -1.53
N VAL A 92 -5.64 9.41 -1.26
CA VAL A 92 -6.29 8.13 -1.55
C VAL A 92 -6.74 7.48 -0.24
N ASP A 93 -8.02 7.14 -0.18
CA ASP A 93 -8.63 6.35 0.87
C ASP A 93 -8.80 4.92 0.35
N VAL A 94 -8.02 3.97 0.85
CA VAL A 94 -8.02 2.58 0.34
C VAL A 94 -9.12 1.77 1.00
N ILE A 95 -9.98 1.14 0.19
CA ILE A 95 -10.97 0.17 0.66
C ILE A 95 -10.29 -1.20 0.72
N PRO A 96 -10.26 -1.86 1.89
CA PRO A 96 -9.57 -3.14 2.06
C PRO A 96 -10.11 -4.23 1.11
N LEU A 97 -9.22 -5.10 0.62
CA LEU A 97 -9.56 -6.24 -0.25
C LEU A 97 -10.69 -7.09 0.32
N SER A 98 -10.72 -7.32 1.64
CA SER A 98 -11.76 -8.10 2.31
C SER A 98 -13.18 -7.61 2.02
N ARG A 99 -13.36 -6.29 1.81
CA ARG A 99 -14.66 -5.72 1.44
C ARG A 99 -15.02 -6.03 -0.01
N THR A 100 -14.05 -5.98 -0.91
CA THR A 100 -14.23 -6.38 -2.32
C THR A 100 -14.59 -7.85 -2.41
N LEU A 101 -13.88 -8.72 -1.70
CA LEU A 101 -14.17 -10.15 -1.63
C LEU A 101 -15.57 -10.43 -1.06
N ALA A 102 -16.00 -9.69 -0.03
CA ALA A 102 -17.35 -9.83 0.52
C ALA A 102 -18.44 -9.42 -0.48
N VAL A 103 -18.20 -8.43 -1.33
CA VAL A 103 -19.13 -8.05 -2.41
C VAL A 103 -19.18 -9.16 -3.45
N LEU A 104 -18.03 -9.64 -3.94
CA LEU A 104 -17.96 -10.72 -4.93
C LEU A 104 -18.62 -12.00 -4.42
N ALA A 105 -18.36 -12.40 -3.16
CA ALA A 105 -18.96 -13.58 -2.55
C ALA A 105 -20.50 -13.51 -2.51
N ARG A 106 -21.08 -12.32 -2.21
CA ARG A 106 -22.53 -12.12 -2.25
C ARG A 106 -23.12 -12.26 -3.65
N GLN A 107 -22.31 -12.02 -4.69
CA GLN A 107 -22.68 -12.20 -6.09
C GLN A 107 -22.42 -13.63 -6.60
N GLY A 108 -21.83 -14.51 -5.75
CA GLY A 108 -21.40 -15.85 -6.14
C GLY A 108 -20.22 -15.87 -7.11
N ARG A 109 -19.36 -14.83 -7.05
CA ARG A 109 -18.22 -14.63 -7.94
C ARG A 109 -16.93 -14.57 -7.16
N THR A 110 -15.79 -14.85 -7.82
CA THR A 110 -14.45 -14.82 -7.25
C THR A 110 -13.58 -13.72 -7.87
N GLU A 111 -13.94 -13.21 -9.04
CA GLU A 111 -13.18 -12.23 -9.81
C GLU A 111 -14.09 -11.24 -10.54
N ILE A 112 -13.48 -10.18 -11.07
CA ILE A 112 -14.17 -9.18 -11.87
C ILE A 112 -14.16 -9.62 -13.34
N GLU A 113 -15.35 -9.85 -13.91
CA GLU A 113 -15.48 -10.45 -15.25
C GLU A 113 -15.57 -9.42 -16.39
N SER A 114 -15.91 -8.19 -16.07
CA SER A 114 -16.13 -7.15 -17.09
C SER A 114 -16.04 -5.75 -16.49
N PRO A 115 -15.83 -4.70 -17.30
CA PRO A 115 -15.89 -3.31 -16.85
C PRO A 115 -17.23 -2.91 -16.23
N GLY A 116 -18.33 -3.45 -16.77
CA GLY A 116 -19.66 -3.25 -16.18
C GLY A 116 -19.77 -3.86 -14.78
N HIS A 117 -19.22 -5.04 -14.58
CA HIS A 117 -19.16 -5.70 -13.29
C HIS A 117 -18.24 -4.91 -12.32
N ALA A 118 -17.12 -4.37 -12.81
CA ALA A 118 -16.25 -3.50 -12.00
C ALA A 118 -17.00 -2.25 -11.48
N LEU A 119 -17.82 -1.62 -12.32
CA LEU A 119 -18.67 -0.49 -11.93
C LEU A 119 -19.69 -0.89 -10.85
N GLU A 120 -20.34 -2.05 -11.01
CA GLU A 120 -21.30 -2.56 -10.03
C GLU A 120 -20.64 -2.81 -8.67
N VAL A 121 -19.48 -3.46 -8.68
CA VAL A 121 -18.70 -3.71 -7.45
C VAL A 121 -18.24 -2.38 -6.82
N ALA A 122 -17.74 -1.42 -7.61
CA ALA A 122 -17.35 -0.10 -7.11
C ALA A 122 -18.52 0.63 -6.42
N ARG A 123 -19.72 0.60 -7.02
CA ARG A 123 -20.94 1.17 -6.41
C ARG A 123 -21.30 0.51 -5.09
N GLN A 124 -21.27 -0.82 -5.03
CA GLN A 124 -21.58 -1.56 -3.80
C GLN A 124 -20.55 -1.33 -2.69
N LEU A 125 -19.32 -1.03 -3.04
CA LEU A 125 -18.26 -0.65 -2.11
C LEU A 125 -18.38 0.81 -1.63
N GLY A 126 -19.11 1.65 -2.36
CA GLY A 126 -19.07 3.10 -2.18
C GLY A 126 -17.71 3.69 -2.60
N ALA A 127 -17.04 3.05 -3.57
CA ALA A 127 -15.75 3.47 -4.10
C ALA A 127 -15.91 4.46 -5.26
N ASP A 128 -15.02 5.46 -5.32
CA ASP A 128 -14.90 6.35 -6.48
C ASP A 128 -14.21 5.65 -7.66
N ALA A 129 -13.34 4.69 -7.36
CA ALA A 129 -12.61 3.90 -8.36
C ALA A 129 -12.33 2.47 -7.87
N LEU A 130 -12.10 1.56 -8.83
CA LEU A 130 -11.67 0.19 -8.60
C LEU A 130 -10.38 -0.09 -9.36
N LEU A 131 -9.36 -0.56 -8.66
CA LEU A 131 -8.11 -1.02 -9.25
C LEU A 131 -8.24 -2.49 -9.62
N LEU A 132 -8.15 -2.78 -10.92
CA LEU A 132 -8.04 -4.12 -11.50
C LEU A 132 -6.60 -4.33 -11.92
N PHE A 133 -6.05 -5.52 -11.66
CA PHE A 133 -4.71 -5.83 -12.11
C PHE A 133 -4.50 -7.34 -12.29
N ALA A 134 -3.53 -7.66 -13.15
CA ALA A 134 -3.14 -9.02 -13.45
C ALA A 134 -1.63 -9.19 -13.28
N ILE A 135 -1.22 -10.36 -12.81
CA ILE A 135 0.16 -10.81 -12.89
C ILE A 135 0.32 -11.52 -14.24
N THR A 136 1.10 -10.92 -15.13
CA THR A 136 1.31 -11.40 -16.52
C THR A 136 2.53 -12.29 -16.64
N GLU A 137 3.50 -12.12 -15.75
CA GLU A 137 4.71 -12.94 -15.67
C GLU A 137 5.09 -13.13 -14.20
N TYR A 138 5.56 -14.33 -13.84
CA TYR A 138 5.95 -14.64 -12.48
C TYR A 138 7.04 -15.71 -12.41
N GLN A 139 8.25 -15.27 -12.13
CA GLN A 139 9.41 -16.10 -11.82
C GLN A 139 9.98 -15.67 -10.46
N PRO A 140 9.75 -16.45 -9.41
CA PRO A 140 10.14 -16.04 -8.05
C PRO A 140 11.62 -16.28 -7.72
N TYR A 141 12.33 -17.02 -8.55
CA TYR A 141 13.73 -17.40 -8.31
C TYR A 141 14.70 -16.31 -8.77
N GLU A 142 15.83 -16.19 -8.08
CA GLU A 142 16.84 -15.15 -8.35
C GLU A 142 17.57 -15.38 -9.69
N PRO A 143 17.61 -14.36 -10.59
CA PRO A 143 16.97 -13.06 -10.50
C PRO A 143 15.45 -13.14 -10.75
N PRO A 144 14.60 -12.59 -9.83
CA PRO A 144 13.16 -12.67 -9.98
C PRO A 144 12.65 -11.77 -11.11
N VAL A 145 11.58 -12.27 -11.79
CA VAL A 145 10.86 -11.53 -12.82
C VAL A 145 9.38 -11.51 -12.51
N VAL A 146 8.77 -10.31 -12.54
CA VAL A 146 7.33 -10.12 -12.32
C VAL A 146 6.79 -9.13 -13.34
N GLY A 147 5.77 -9.53 -14.08
CA GLY A 147 4.98 -8.67 -14.96
C GLY A 147 3.66 -8.28 -14.27
N ILE A 148 3.32 -7.00 -14.31
CA ILE A 148 2.03 -6.49 -13.79
C ILE A 148 1.39 -5.58 -14.82
N ALA A 149 0.14 -5.90 -15.20
CA ALA A 149 -0.74 -5.03 -15.93
C ALA A 149 -1.84 -4.54 -14.99
N ALA A 150 -2.03 -3.23 -14.88
CA ALA A 150 -2.97 -2.62 -13.95
C ALA A 150 -3.81 -1.53 -14.62
N GLN A 151 -5.08 -1.46 -14.25
CA GLN A 151 -6.05 -0.51 -14.76
C GLN A 151 -6.89 0.05 -13.62
N LEU A 152 -6.96 1.36 -13.52
CA LEU A 152 -7.81 2.06 -12.58
C LEU A 152 -9.07 2.53 -13.28
N TYR A 153 -10.21 1.93 -12.93
CA TYR A 153 -11.53 2.35 -13.40
C TYR A 153 -12.22 3.19 -12.35
N GLY A 154 -12.86 4.28 -12.77
CA GLY A 154 -13.56 5.15 -11.83
C GLY A 154 -14.48 6.15 -12.51
N VAL A 155 -15.12 6.98 -11.68
CA VAL A 155 -15.99 8.05 -12.14
C VAL A 155 -15.13 9.17 -12.75
N GLN A 156 -15.26 9.38 -14.04
CA GLN A 156 -14.67 10.53 -14.71
C GLN A 156 -15.45 11.78 -14.30
N ARG A 157 -14.94 12.50 -13.33
CA ARG A 157 -15.47 13.84 -13.04
C ARG A 157 -15.08 14.74 -14.20
N ARG A 158 -16.08 15.24 -14.93
CA ARG A 158 -15.84 16.37 -15.86
C ARG A 158 -15.46 17.57 -15.00
N ASP A 159 -14.19 17.90 -14.98
CA ASP A 159 -13.78 19.21 -14.50
C ASP A 159 -14.54 20.27 -15.31
N GLN A 160 -15.30 21.08 -14.60
CA GLN A 160 -16.05 22.18 -15.21
C GLN A 160 -15.05 23.22 -15.71
N GLY A 161 -14.53 23.04 -16.91
CA GLY A 161 -13.61 23.97 -17.56
C GLY A 161 -12.60 23.38 -18.53
N GLY A 162 -12.41 22.07 -18.55
CA GLY A 162 -11.48 21.43 -19.48
C GLY A 162 -12.07 21.30 -20.87
N ARG A 163 -11.44 21.95 -21.86
CA ARG A 163 -11.73 21.79 -23.27
C ARG A 163 -11.55 20.30 -23.62
N VAL A 164 -12.64 19.61 -23.95
CA VAL A 164 -12.61 18.20 -24.38
C VAL A 164 -11.76 18.14 -25.66
N ASP A 165 -10.58 17.51 -25.59
CA ASP A 165 -9.78 17.20 -26.76
C ASP A 165 -10.40 15.97 -27.48
N PRO A 166 -11.02 16.16 -28.65
CA PRO A 166 -11.68 15.06 -29.37
C PRO A 166 -10.70 13.96 -29.79
N ILE A 167 -9.43 14.31 -30.01
CA ILE A 167 -8.39 13.37 -30.43
C ILE A 167 -8.02 12.45 -29.27
N ARG A 168 -8.02 12.97 -28.04
CA ARG A 168 -7.77 12.17 -26.82
C ARG A 168 -8.88 11.16 -26.57
N VAL A 169 -10.15 11.56 -26.77
CA VAL A 169 -11.31 10.67 -26.65
C VAL A 169 -11.24 9.54 -27.68
N THR A 170 -10.82 9.82 -28.91
CA THR A 170 -10.74 8.82 -29.98
C THR A 170 -9.58 7.83 -29.78
N ARG A 171 -8.46 8.27 -29.18
CA ARG A 171 -7.30 7.40 -28.85
C ARG A 171 -7.55 6.54 -27.62
N GLN A 172 -8.45 6.95 -26.73
CA GLN A 172 -8.86 6.20 -25.53
C GLN A 172 -10.08 5.32 -25.81
N ALA A 173 -10.43 5.08 -27.06
CA ALA A 173 -11.45 4.11 -27.42
C ALA A 173 -11.00 2.71 -26.98
N SER A 174 -11.21 2.41 -25.70
CA SER A 174 -11.15 1.07 -25.16
C SER A 174 -12.20 0.24 -25.94
N PRO A 175 -11.89 -1.00 -26.34
CA PRO A 175 -12.87 -1.87 -27.00
C PRO A 175 -14.11 -2.16 -26.16
N PHE A 176 -14.15 -1.67 -24.94
CA PHE A 176 -15.27 -1.78 -24.00
C PHE A 176 -16.02 -0.44 -23.95
N GLY A 177 -16.93 -0.28 -24.93
CA GLY A 177 -17.69 0.94 -25.20
C GLY A 177 -18.42 1.56 -24.03
N GLY A 178 -18.32 2.85 -24.02
CA GLY A 178 -19.02 3.97 -23.58
C GLY A 178 -20.29 3.87 -22.75
N ALA A 179 -20.28 4.60 -21.60
CA ALA A 179 -21.48 5.16 -21.05
C ALA A 179 -21.49 6.67 -21.36
N THR A 180 -22.43 7.10 -22.19
CA THR A 180 -22.74 8.50 -22.44
C THR A 180 -23.66 9.01 -21.33
N GLY A 181 -23.06 9.56 -20.26
CA GLY A 181 -23.78 10.20 -19.17
C GLY A 181 -22.90 11.26 -18.52
N ALA A 182 -23.46 12.21 -17.76
CA ALA A 182 -22.75 13.32 -17.13
C ALA A 182 -21.63 12.86 -16.16
N ASP A 183 -21.74 11.61 -15.63
CA ASP A 183 -20.72 10.91 -14.84
C ASP A 183 -20.45 9.56 -15.51
N SER A 184 -19.51 9.54 -16.46
CA SER A 184 -19.12 8.27 -17.11
C SER A 184 -18.08 7.56 -16.24
N PHE A 185 -18.36 6.31 -15.87
CA PHE A 185 -17.37 5.41 -15.32
C PHE A 185 -16.46 4.92 -16.44
N GLY A 186 -15.19 5.14 -16.33
CA GLY A 186 -14.24 4.81 -17.39
C GLY A 186 -12.83 4.59 -16.86
N LEU A 187 -11.92 4.31 -17.77
CA LEU A 187 -10.50 4.13 -17.47
C LEU A 187 -9.89 5.48 -17.06
N LEU A 188 -9.40 5.58 -15.83
CA LEU A 188 -8.72 6.75 -15.29
C LEU A 188 -7.21 6.70 -15.54
N ALA A 189 -6.60 5.51 -15.36
CA ALA A 189 -5.18 5.27 -15.54
C ALA A 189 -4.93 3.82 -15.88
N GLN A 190 -3.81 3.57 -16.57
CA GLN A 190 -3.32 2.21 -16.84
C GLN A 190 -1.80 2.18 -16.79
N SER A 191 -1.25 1.03 -16.44
CA SER A 191 0.19 0.76 -16.41
C SER A 191 0.41 -0.71 -16.73
N GLU A 192 1.41 -0.97 -17.56
CA GLU A 192 1.90 -2.32 -17.83
C GLU A 192 3.41 -2.31 -17.75
N GLN A 193 3.98 -3.12 -16.87
CA GLN A 193 5.41 -3.14 -16.61
C GLN A 193 5.88 -4.56 -16.32
N VAL A 194 7.09 -4.86 -16.79
CA VAL A 194 7.84 -6.06 -16.42
C VAL A 194 9.05 -5.62 -15.59
N PHE A 195 9.19 -6.24 -14.44
CA PHE A 195 10.27 -6.02 -13.49
C PHE A 195 11.19 -7.24 -13.52
N ASP A 196 12.30 -7.13 -14.22
CA ASP A 196 13.33 -8.16 -14.29
C ASP A 196 14.56 -7.69 -13.49
N ALA A 197 14.84 -8.37 -12.37
CA ALA A 197 15.94 -8.01 -11.49
C ALA A 197 17.33 -8.29 -12.07
N SER A 198 17.43 -8.88 -13.26
CA SER A 198 18.69 -8.99 -13.99
C SER A 198 19.11 -7.67 -14.66
N HIS A 199 18.17 -6.75 -14.87
CA HIS A 199 18.42 -5.45 -15.49
C HIS A 199 18.86 -4.39 -14.49
N ASP A 200 19.97 -3.70 -14.76
CA ASP A 200 20.53 -2.64 -13.92
C ASP A 200 19.52 -1.52 -13.62
N SER A 201 18.68 -1.17 -14.59
CA SER A 201 17.62 -0.15 -14.41
C SER A 201 16.61 -0.54 -13.33
N VAL A 202 16.24 -1.83 -13.26
CA VAL A 202 15.34 -2.35 -12.22
C VAL A 202 16.06 -2.39 -10.88
N VAL A 203 17.33 -2.80 -10.87
CA VAL A 203 18.16 -2.78 -9.65
C VAL A 203 18.28 -1.38 -9.07
N GLU A 204 18.48 -0.34 -9.88
CA GLU A 204 18.51 1.05 -9.41
C GLU A 204 17.17 1.51 -8.85
N ARG A 205 16.05 1.10 -9.46
CA ARG A 205 14.70 1.36 -8.91
C ARG A 205 14.52 0.66 -7.55
N ILE A 206 14.98 -0.59 -7.39
CA ILE A 206 14.94 -1.32 -6.12
C ILE A 206 15.75 -0.57 -5.04
N LYS A 207 16.95 -0.08 -5.38
CA LYS A 207 17.76 0.73 -4.46
C LYS A 207 17.03 2.02 -4.05
N GLY A 208 16.38 2.69 -5.01
CA GLY A 208 15.55 3.86 -4.78
C GLY A 208 14.39 3.56 -3.82
N TYR A 209 13.66 2.49 -4.09
CA TYR A 209 12.56 2.01 -3.25
C TYR A 209 13.02 1.68 -1.82
N ASN A 210 14.17 0.99 -1.67
CA ASN A 210 14.72 0.66 -0.36
C ASN A 210 15.04 1.93 0.45
N ARG A 211 15.63 2.97 -0.18
CA ARG A 211 15.85 4.28 0.46
C ARG A 211 14.54 4.96 0.82
N TRP A 212 13.56 4.95 -0.09
CA TRP A 212 12.24 5.52 0.14
C TRP A 212 11.54 4.86 1.34
N ARG A 213 11.64 3.54 1.47
CA ARG A 213 11.11 2.77 2.61
C ARG A 213 11.93 2.97 3.90
N ARG A 214 13.06 3.67 3.86
CA ARG A 214 14.02 3.77 4.97
C ARG A 214 14.46 2.41 5.51
N ALA A 215 14.59 1.43 4.62
CA ALA A 215 14.98 0.07 4.95
C ALA A 215 16.51 -0.13 4.89
N ASP A 216 17.29 0.94 4.78
CA ASP A 216 18.77 0.94 4.69
C ASP A 216 19.43 0.41 5.96
N THR A 217 18.70 0.38 7.08
CA THR A 217 19.18 -0.19 8.35
C THR A 217 19.25 -1.72 8.35
N SER A 218 18.69 -2.38 7.32
CA SER A 218 18.79 -3.83 7.18
C SER A 218 20.23 -4.24 6.84
N PRO A 219 20.79 -5.28 7.50
CA PRO A 219 22.12 -5.80 7.14
C PRO A 219 22.25 -6.26 5.69
N PHE A 220 21.14 -6.62 5.08
CA PHE A 220 21.08 -7.09 3.68
C PHE A 220 20.88 -5.93 2.68
N GLY A 221 20.60 -4.71 3.16
CA GLY A 221 20.32 -3.56 2.34
C GLY A 221 19.21 -3.83 1.31
N TRP A 222 19.39 -3.31 0.10
CA TRP A 222 18.45 -3.49 -1.01
C TRP A 222 18.35 -4.95 -1.52
N ARG A 223 19.39 -5.79 -1.30
CA ARG A 223 19.38 -7.20 -1.70
C ARG A 223 18.25 -7.99 -1.04
N LYS A 224 17.82 -7.59 0.15
CA LYS A 224 16.65 -8.18 0.80
C LYS A 224 15.42 -8.17 -0.11
N VAL A 225 15.24 -7.11 -0.90
CA VAL A 225 14.11 -6.97 -1.82
C VAL A 225 14.19 -8.04 -2.91
N VAL A 226 15.36 -8.30 -3.47
CA VAL A 226 15.55 -9.29 -4.55
C VAL A 226 15.40 -10.72 -4.06
N VAL A 227 15.95 -11.04 -2.88
CA VAL A 227 15.95 -12.42 -2.33
C VAL A 227 14.58 -12.79 -1.74
N SER A 228 13.81 -11.82 -1.23
CA SER A 228 12.50 -12.06 -0.64
C SER A 228 11.39 -11.87 -1.66
N GLN A 229 10.74 -12.97 -2.05
CA GLN A 229 9.58 -12.97 -2.95
C GLN A 229 8.51 -11.93 -2.55
N THR A 230 8.17 -11.85 -1.26
CA THR A 230 7.18 -10.88 -0.76
C THR A 230 7.65 -9.44 -0.90
N GLU A 231 8.92 -9.14 -0.61
CA GLU A 231 9.46 -7.79 -0.73
C GLU A 231 9.62 -7.39 -2.20
N TYR A 232 9.95 -8.35 -3.08
CA TYR A 232 10.01 -8.10 -4.51
C TYR A 232 8.62 -7.79 -5.10
N LEU A 233 7.61 -8.60 -4.78
CA LEU A 233 6.22 -8.31 -5.17
C LEU A 233 5.75 -6.95 -4.64
N ARG A 234 6.09 -6.61 -3.41
CA ARG A 234 5.77 -5.30 -2.82
C ARG A 234 6.41 -4.15 -3.59
N PHE A 235 7.69 -4.30 -3.97
CA PHE A 235 8.38 -3.34 -4.84
C PHE A 235 7.67 -3.19 -6.19
N CYS A 236 7.31 -4.30 -6.84
CA CYS A 236 6.57 -4.28 -8.12
C CYS A 236 5.21 -3.57 -7.98
N CYS A 237 4.46 -3.85 -6.90
CA CYS A 237 3.21 -3.16 -6.60
C CYS A 237 3.43 -1.65 -6.39
N HIS A 238 4.48 -1.26 -5.66
CA HIS A 238 4.83 0.14 -5.44
C HIS A 238 5.06 0.90 -6.74
N GLU A 239 5.90 0.35 -7.62
CA GLU A 239 6.23 0.96 -8.90
C GLU A 239 5.02 1.03 -9.84
N THR A 240 4.16 0.01 -9.82
CA THR A 240 2.89 0.01 -10.55
C THR A 240 1.95 1.11 -10.06
N VAL A 241 1.79 1.24 -8.73
CA VAL A 241 0.98 2.31 -8.11
C VAL A 241 1.55 3.68 -8.47
N ARG A 242 2.87 3.85 -8.42
CA ARG A 242 3.52 5.10 -8.81
C ARG A 242 3.20 5.47 -10.26
N ALA A 243 3.34 4.52 -11.18
CA ALA A 243 3.05 4.73 -12.60
C ALA A 243 1.57 5.06 -12.88
N LEU A 244 0.63 4.53 -12.08
CA LEU A 244 -0.78 4.87 -12.20
C LEU A 244 -1.11 6.28 -11.71
N MET A 245 -0.39 6.78 -10.70
CA MET A 245 -0.68 8.04 -10.02
C MET A 245 0.10 9.23 -10.58
N GLU A 246 1.35 9.01 -10.97
CA GLU A 246 2.18 10.04 -11.60
C GLU A 246 1.72 10.28 -13.04
N PRO A 247 1.71 11.52 -13.52
CA PRO A 247 1.54 11.77 -14.94
C PRO A 247 2.71 11.11 -15.65
N GLY A 248 2.43 10.10 -16.49
CA GLY A 248 3.44 9.53 -17.36
C GLY A 248 4.10 10.64 -18.16
N PRO A 249 5.35 10.51 -18.60
CA PRO A 249 5.93 11.44 -19.53
C PRO A 249 4.99 11.51 -20.73
N GLU A 250 4.30 12.64 -20.88
CA GLU A 250 3.39 12.86 -21.97
C GLU A 250 4.17 12.62 -23.26
N GLY A 251 3.84 11.50 -23.94
CA GLY A 251 4.02 11.33 -25.38
C GLY A 251 5.33 11.80 -25.99
N SER A 252 6.49 11.36 -25.51
CA SER A 252 7.75 11.43 -26.26
C SER A 252 7.86 10.36 -27.33
N ALA A 253 6.75 9.78 -27.78
CA ALA A 253 6.72 8.81 -28.85
C ALA A 253 5.73 9.27 -29.93
N ASN A 254 6.09 10.28 -30.70
CA ASN A 254 5.82 10.46 -32.13
C ASN A 254 6.10 11.89 -32.57
N GLU A 255 7.36 12.29 -32.52
CA GLU A 255 7.82 13.28 -33.47
C GLU A 255 8.19 12.50 -34.72
N PRO A 256 7.43 12.60 -35.83
CA PRO A 256 7.83 11.99 -37.08
C PRO A 256 9.14 12.65 -37.48
N ALA A 257 10.21 11.84 -37.68
CA ALA A 257 11.43 12.29 -38.27
C ALA A 257 11.07 13.02 -39.57
N VAL A 258 11.17 14.34 -39.57
CA VAL A 258 11.11 15.15 -40.76
C VAL A 258 12.37 14.81 -41.53
N THR A 259 12.21 13.95 -42.51
CA THR A 259 13.25 13.68 -43.52
C THR A 259 13.42 14.99 -44.30
N GLU A 260 14.44 15.75 -43.96
CA GLU A 260 14.89 16.90 -44.74
C GLU A 260 15.53 16.38 -46.02
N GLU A 261 14.71 16.29 -47.05
CA GLU A 261 15.14 15.98 -48.41
C GLU A 261 15.85 17.24 -48.92
N ARG A 262 17.18 17.27 -48.85
CA ARG A 262 18.01 18.28 -49.53
C ARG A 262 17.95 18.07 -51.01
N ARG A 263 17.42 19.03 -51.69
CA ARG A 263 17.71 19.32 -53.08
C ARG A 263 19.01 20.11 -53.20
#